data_087b1093b260d5af802996fa256e54f8
#
_entry.id   087b1093b260d5af802996fa256e54f8
#
_cell.length_a   1.000
_cell.length_b   1.000
_cell.length_c   1.000
_cell.angle_alpha   90.00
_cell.angle_beta   90.00
_cell.angle_gamma   90.00
#
_symmetry.space_group_name_H-M   'P 1'
#
loop_
_entity.id
_entity.type
_entity.pdbx_description
1 polymer ?
#
loop_
_entity_poly.entity_id
_entity_poly.type
_entity_poly.pdbx_seq_one_letter_code
_entity_poly.pdbx_strand_id
1 'polypeptide(L)' 'MATQEAPHIGHLIKEELARQGRSTRWLAEQIGCTRQNMHYLLGRSFIYTDLLLKISDALDHDFFKCYSDYRKARKVSKDI' A
#
# COMPACT_ATOMS: atom_id res chain seq x y z
N MET A 1 -3.75 -16.31 -17.88
CA MET A 1 -3.79 -16.02 -17.59
C MET A 1 -3.82 -15.43 -16.59
N ALA A 2 -3.58 -14.88 -16.42
CA ALA A 2 -3.41 -14.38 -15.28
C ALA A 2 -4.56 -13.75 -14.77
N THR A 3 -4.93 -14.00 -13.67
CA THR A 3 -5.99 -13.40 -13.08
C THR A 3 -5.58 -12.12 -12.55
N GLN A 4 -6.35 -11.11 -12.63
CA GLN A 4 -6.11 -9.83 -12.07
C GLN A 4 -6.55 -9.86 -10.64
N GLU A 5 -5.62 -9.86 -9.74
CA GLU A 5 -5.93 -9.84 -8.32
C GLU A 5 -5.86 -8.42 -7.77
N ALA A 6 -6.70 -8.11 -6.82
CA ALA A 6 -6.65 -6.82 -6.16
C ALA A 6 -5.32 -6.66 -5.45
N PRO A 7 -4.74 -5.47 -5.44
CA PRO A 7 -3.48 -5.27 -4.76
C PRO A 7 -3.60 -5.50 -3.25
N HIS A 8 -2.60 -6.12 -2.67
CA HIS A 8 -2.50 -6.29 -1.23
C HIS A 8 -1.66 -5.12 -0.75
N ILE A 9 -2.32 -4.07 -0.31
CA ILE A 9 -1.65 -2.81 -0.02
C ILE A 9 -0.58 -2.93 1.06
N GLY A 10 -0.85 -3.71 2.09
CA GLY A 10 0.14 -3.89 3.15
C GLY A 10 1.43 -4.48 2.63
N HIS A 11 1.32 -5.43 1.71
CA HIS A 11 2.49 -6.07 1.12
C HIS A 11 3.28 -5.07 0.24
N LEU A 12 2.56 -4.26 -0.52
CA LEU A 12 3.21 -3.27 -1.37
C LEU A 12 3.95 -2.22 -0.54
N ILE A 13 3.40 -1.84 0.60
CA ILE A 13 4.07 -0.91 1.50
C ILE A 13 5.34 -1.54 2.06
N LYS A 14 5.29 -2.81 2.44
CA LYS A 14 6.47 -3.51 2.93
C LYS A 14 7.57 -3.57 1.87
N GLU A 15 7.18 -3.83 0.65
CA GLU A 15 8.14 -3.87 -0.45
C GLU A 15 8.81 -2.51 -0.65
N GLU A 16 8.03 -1.45 -0.57
CA GLU A 16 8.57 -0.12 -0.75
C GLU A 16 9.50 0.27 0.40
N LEU A 17 9.15 -0.11 1.62
CA LEU A 17 10.02 0.11 2.77
C LEU A 17 11.38 -0.58 2.54
N ALA A 18 11.34 -1.82 2.10
CA ALA A 18 12.56 -2.57 1.84
C ALA A 18 13.38 -1.91 0.74
N ARG A 19 12.72 -1.46 -0.31
CA ARG A 19 13.40 -0.80 -1.42
C ARG A 19 14.11 0.48 -0.95
N GLN A 20 13.50 1.21 -0.04
CA GLN A 20 14.05 2.45 0.47
C GLN A 20 15.00 2.24 1.65
N GLY A 21 15.16 1.01 2.11
CA GLY A 21 16.01 0.72 3.27
C GLY A 21 15.45 1.24 4.57
N ARG A 22 14.12 1.31 4.68
CA ARG A 22 13.48 1.82 5.87
C ARG A 22 12.75 0.72 6.60
N SER A 23 12.61 0.87 7.92
CA SER A 23 11.96 -0.15 8.75
C SER A 23 10.51 0.17 9.00
N THR A 24 9.78 -0.84 9.41
CA THR A 24 8.40 -0.67 9.86
C THR A 24 8.35 0.29 11.06
N ARG A 25 9.34 0.22 11.92
CA ARG A 25 9.43 1.10 13.07
C ARG A 25 9.56 2.57 12.62
N TRP A 26 10.38 2.80 11.61
CA TRP A 26 10.54 4.15 11.07
C TRP A 26 9.19 4.67 10.57
N LEU A 27 8.46 3.84 9.83
CA LEU A 27 7.17 4.24 9.30
C LEU A 27 6.18 4.53 10.42
N ALA A 28 6.16 3.69 11.45
CA ALA A 28 5.28 3.89 12.59
C ALA A 28 5.55 5.24 13.25
N GLU A 29 6.81 5.62 13.35
CA GLU A 29 7.18 6.90 13.93
C GLU A 29 6.71 8.06 13.05
N GLN A 30 6.80 7.92 11.74
CA GLN A 30 6.34 8.95 10.83
C GLN A 30 4.83 9.15 10.90
N ILE A 31 4.10 8.08 11.09
CA ILE A 31 2.64 8.11 11.13
C ILE A 31 2.13 8.48 12.52
N GLY A 32 2.91 8.23 13.55
CA GLY A 32 2.49 8.51 14.93
C GLY A 32 1.74 7.37 15.56
N CYS A 33 2.08 6.14 15.19
CA CYS A 33 1.47 4.98 15.83
C CYS A 33 2.54 4.05 16.36
N THR A 34 2.15 3.02 17.09
CA THR A 34 3.11 2.08 17.63
C THR A 34 3.62 1.15 16.55
N ARG A 35 4.81 0.63 16.73
CA ARG A 35 5.39 -0.35 15.81
C ARG A 35 4.48 -1.56 15.67
N GLN A 36 3.93 -2.01 16.78
CA GLN A 36 3.06 -3.17 16.81
C GLN A 36 1.80 -2.94 15.97
N ASN A 37 1.21 -1.76 16.12
CA ASN A 37 0.04 -1.40 15.34
C ASN A 37 0.37 -1.32 13.86
N MET A 38 1.53 -0.78 13.52
CA MET A 38 1.95 -0.69 12.13
C MET A 38 2.14 -2.09 11.53
N HIS A 39 2.73 -3.03 12.27
CA HIS A 39 2.85 -4.40 11.83
C HIS A 39 1.49 -5.01 11.51
N TYR A 40 0.52 -4.75 12.39
CA TYR A 40 -0.83 -5.24 12.17
C TYR A 40 -1.43 -4.65 10.90
N LEU A 41 -1.28 -3.36 10.71
CA LEU A 41 -1.82 -2.69 9.54
C LEU A 41 -1.21 -3.20 8.24
N LEU A 42 0.09 -3.44 8.24
CA LEU A 42 0.78 -3.91 7.04
C LEU A 42 0.49 -5.37 6.71
N GLY A 43 -0.13 -6.09 7.63
CA GLY A 43 -0.58 -7.44 7.35
C GLY A 43 -1.91 -7.49 6.63
N ARG A 44 -2.59 -6.35 6.51
CA ARG A 44 -3.92 -6.32 5.93
C ARG A 44 -3.86 -6.04 4.43
N SER A 45 -4.86 -6.54 3.73
CA SER A 45 -4.94 -6.31 2.30
C SER A 45 -5.54 -4.95 1.95
N PHE A 46 -6.03 -4.23 2.94
CA PHE A 46 -6.60 -2.90 2.73
C PHE A 46 -6.24 -1.98 3.88
N ILE A 47 -6.20 -0.70 3.62
CA ILE A 47 -5.90 0.33 4.61
C ILE A 47 -6.82 1.51 4.31
N TYR A 48 -7.32 2.16 5.33
CA TYR A 48 -8.17 3.33 5.13
C TYR A 48 -7.44 4.39 4.32
N THR A 49 -8.17 5.07 3.45
CA THR A 49 -7.55 5.99 2.51
C THR A 49 -6.83 7.15 3.18
N ASP A 50 -7.33 7.65 4.29
CA ASP A 50 -6.65 8.74 5.00
C ASP A 50 -5.31 8.28 5.55
N LEU A 51 -5.23 7.05 6.05
CA LEU A 51 -3.99 6.51 6.54
C LEU A 51 -3.06 6.19 5.37
N LEU A 52 -3.61 5.69 4.29
CA LEU A 52 -2.81 5.39 3.11
C LEU A 52 -2.20 6.67 2.53
N LEU A 53 -2.92 7.78 2.60
CA LEU A 53 -2.39 9.05 2.17
C LEU A 53 -1.18 9.47 3.02
N LYS A 54 -1.28 9.31 4.33
CA LYS A 54 -0.16 9.61 5.21
C LYS A 54 1.05 8.75 4.93
N ILE A 55 0.81 7.47 4.68
CA ILE A 55 1.89 6.54 4.37
C ILE A 55 2.53 6.90 3.01
N SER A 56 1.72 7.25 2.04
CA SER A 56 2.20 7.66 0.72
C SER A 56 3.09 8.89 0.84
N ASP A 57 2.66 9.86 1.66
CA ASP A 57 3.45 11.06 1.87
C ASP A 57 4.76 10.75 2.60
N ALA A 58 4.71 9.90 3.60
CA ALA A 58 5.90 9.55 4.38
C ALA A 58 6.94 8.85 3.53
N LEU A 59 6.51 7.99 2.62
CA LEU A 59 7.41 7.25 1.75
C LEU A 59 7.63 7.92 0.40
N ASP A 60 6.97 9.03 0.17
CA ASP A 60 7.05 9.76 -1.10
C ASP A 60 6.76 8.79 -2.26
N HIS A 61 5.73 8.01 -2.12
CA HIS A 61 5.35 6.99 -3.09
C HIS A 61 3.84 6.96 -3.21
N ASP A 62 3.34 6.97 -4.43
CA ASP A 62 1.89 7.00 -4.67
C ASP A 62 1.31 5.59 -4.63
N PHE A 63 0.81 5.19 -3.46
CA PHE A 63 0.20 3.87 -3.31
C PHE A 63 -1.21 3.79 -3.90
N PHE A 64 -1.78 4.92 -4.29
CA PHE A 64 -3.10 4.91 -4.93
C PHE A 64 -3.00 4.47 -6.39
N LYS A 65 -1.83 4.59 -6.97
CA LYS A 65 -1.62 4.22 -8.34
C LYS A 65 -1.89 2.74 -8.59
N CYS A 66 -1.57 1.89 -7.62
CA CYS A 66 -1.80 0.45 -7.79
C CYS A 66 -3.28 0.15 -7.95
N TYR A 67 -4.13 0.90 -7.26
CA TYR A 67 -5.57 0.73 -7.41
C TYR A 67 -6.07 1.26 -8.74
N SER A 68 -5.53 2.38 -9.15
CA SER A 68 -5.88 2.96 -10.43
C SER A 68 -5.49 2.03 -11.59
N ASP A 69 -4.30 1.46 -11.51
CA ASP A 69 -3.82 0.51 -12.50
C ASP A 69 -4.66 -0.76 -12.53
N TYR A 70 -5.01 -1.26 -11.35
CA TYR A 70 -5.83 -2.45 -11.24
C TYR A 70 -7.21 -2.20 -11.85
N ARG A 71 -7.78 -1.04 -11.55
CA ARG A 71 -9.08 -0.68 -12.07
C ARG A 71 -9.07 -0.58 -13.60
N LYS A 72 -8.03 0.01 -14.13
CA LYS A 72 -7.88 0.14 -15.58
C LYS A 72 -7.74 -1.20 -16.26
N ALA A 73 -6.98 -2.10 -15.67
CA ALA A 73 -6.80 -3.44 -16.21
C ALA A 73 -8.12 -4.18 -16.26
N ARG A 74 -8.90 -4.09 -15.20
CA ARG A 74 -10.21 -4.73 -15.17
C ARG A 74 -11.17 -4.14 -16.18
N LYS A 75 -11.13 -2.84 -16.30
CA LYS A 75 -12.01 -2.13 -17.20
C LYS A 75 -11.75 -2.49 -18.65
N VAL A 76 -10.51 -2.59 -18.99
CA VAL A 76 -10.12 -2.99 -20.31
C VAL A 76 -10.67 -4.36 -20.63
N SER A 77 -10.55 -5.25 -19.68
CA SER A 77 -11.03 -6.56 -19.84
C SER A 77 -12.52 -6.59 -20.02
N LYS A 78 -13.27 -5.70 -19.41
CA LYS A 78 -14.62 -5.68 -19.52
C LYS A 78 -15.10 -5.10 -20.72
N ASP A 79 -14.53 -4.11 -21.14
CA ASP A 79 -14.78 -3.54 -22.26
C ASP A 79 -16.07 -3.52 -22.69
N ILE A 80 -16.88 -3.12 -22.24
CA ILE A 80 -18.07 -3.08 -22.70
C ILE A 80 -18.34 -2.11 -23.43
#